data_442f503bac682692b6dc84f2fe7fcc35
#
_entry.id   442f503bac682692b6dc84f2fe7fcc35
#
_cell.length_a   1.000
_cell.length_b   1.000
_cell.length_c   1.000
_cell.angle_alpha   90.00
_cell.angle_beta   90.00
_cell.angle_gamma   90.00
#
_symmetry.space_group_name_H-M   'P 1'
#
loop_
_entity.id
_entity.type
_entity.pdbx_description
1 polymer ?
#
loop_
_entity_poly.entity_id
_entity_poly.type
_entity_poly.pdbx_seq_one_letter_code
_entity_poly.pdbx_strand_id
1 'polypeptide(L)'
;MAVREAEWTYSNDGRIAFVFLAFAIVLLALGLLAVTAFGSDAANAGAALLAIAMFLLVFALLVFLPRLARRGAASFSVYSRRSVDEAVMAVREAIEASGKTAQVDVVKSRSDHPPRIITAEGIPSRFRIEVTRHPAGAEGGLEWTEIVESSASRDGEEAQALRRRVTELLAGGSSPNG
;
A
#
# COMPACT_ATOMS: atom_id res chain seq x y z
N MET A 1 14.17 9.08 -7.66
CA MET A 1 14.46 8.72 -6.26
C MET A 1 15.03 7.31 -6.29
N ALA A 2 16.30 7.11 -5.94
CA ALA A 2 16.91 5.78 -5.95
C ALA A 2 16.25 4.93 -4.85
N VAL A 3 15.80 3.73 -5.17
CA VAL A 3 15.27 2.80 -4.17
C VAL A 3 16.43 2.30 -3.34
N ARG A 4 16.39 2.53 -2.04
CA ARG A 4 17.32 1.91 -1.11
C ARG A 4 16.79 0.52 -0.78
N GLU A 5 17.58 -0.49 -1.10
CA GLU A 5 17.29 -1.87 -0.75
C GLU A 5 17.12 -1.99 0.77
N ALA A 6 16.06 -2.69 1.19
CA ALA A 6 15.73 -2.94 2.60
C ALA A 6 15.39 -1.71 3.47
N GLU A 7 14.98 -0.57 2.89
CA GLU A 7 14.45 0.57 3.65
C GLU A 7 12.93 0.57 3.62
N TRP A 8 12.28 0.56 4.79
CA TRP A 8 10.84 0.63 4.90
C TRP A 8 10.31 2.03 4.59
N THR A 9 9.41 2.10 3.62
CA THR A 9 8.74 3.35 3.23
C THR A 9 7.30 3.33 3.72
N TYR A 10 6.90 4.35 4.47
CA TYR A 10 5.53 4.52 4.95
C TYR A 10 4.65 5.16 3.89
N SER A 11 3.46 4.62 3.68
CA SER A 11 2.39 5.18 2.85
C SER A 11 1.09 5.27 3.65
N ASN A 12 0.38 6.40 3.50
CA ASN A 12 -0.93 6.61 4.09
C ASN A 12 -1.94 6.95 2.99
N ASP A 13 -2.25 5.97 2.17
CA ASP A 13 -3.18 6.11 1.05
C ASP A 13 -4.61 6.41 1.54
N GLY A 14 -4.97 5.93 2.74
CA GLY A 14 -6.26 6.21 3.35
C GLY A 14 -6.47 7.68 3.66
N ARG A 15 -5.45 8.38 4.21
CA ARG A 15 -5.52 9.81 4.49
C ARG A 15 -5.64 10.63 3.20
N ILE A 16 -4.87 10.25 2.18
CA ILE A 16 -4.90 10.94 0.89
C ILE A 16 -6.28 10.75 0.24
N ALA A 17 -6.80 9.52 0.21
CA ALA A 17 -8.13 9.21 -0.30
C ALA A 17 -9.23 9.99 0.43
N PHE A 18 -9.13 10.09 1.77
CA PHE A 18 -10.07 10.85 2.59
C PHE A 18 -10.07 12.34 2.24
N VAL A 19 -8.89 12.95 2.06
CA VAL A 19 -8.79 14.36 1.67
C VAL A 19 -9.43 14.61 0.30
N PHE A 20 -9.18 13.73 -0.69
CA PHE A 20 -9.81 13.82 -1.99
C PHE A 20 -11.35 13.70 -1.91
N LEU A 21 -11.83 12.74 -1.13
CA LEU A 21 -13.26 12.52 -0.93
C LEU A 21 -13.92 13.72 -0.22
N ALA A 22 -13.31 14.24 0.85
CA ALA A 22 -13.81 15.42 1.56
C ALA A 22 -13.89 16.64 0.65
N PHE A 23 -12.86 16.87 -0.18
CA PHE A 23 -12.84 17.95 -1.14
C PHE A 23 -13.93 17.80 -2.20
N ALA A 24 -14.14 16.60 -2.75
CA ALA A 24 -15.22 16.32 -3.69
C ALA A 24 -16.61 16.58 -3.09
N ILE A 25 -16.84 16.20 -1.82
CA ILE A 25 -18.10 16.45 -1.11
C ILE A 25 -18.35 17.96 -0.95
N VAL A 26 -17.31 18.72 -0.58
CA VAL A 26 -17.42 20.18 -0.45
C VAL A 26 -17.79 20.82 -1.80
N LEU A 27 -17.12 20.44 -2.89
CA LEU A 27 -17.42 20.95 -4.22
C LEU A 27 -18.84 20.57 -4.67
N LEU A 28 -19.31 19.38 -4.36
CA LEU A 28 -20.65 18.90 -4.65
C LEU A 28 -21.70 19.76 -3.89
N ALA A 29 -21.46 20.02 -2.60
CA ALA A 29 -22.35 20.87 -1.80
C ALA A 29 -22.40 22.31 -2.33
N LEU A 30 -21.25 22.90 -2.67
CA LEU A 30 -21.17 24.23 -3.24
C LEU A 30 -21.83 24.30 -4.63
N GLY A 31 -21.64 23.28 -5.47
CA GLY A 31 -22.28 23.20 -6.78
C GLY A 31 -23.81 23.12 -6.68
N LEU A 32 -24.34 22.29 -5.79
CA LEU A 32 -25.75 22.20 -5.50
C LEU A 32 -26.33 23.54 -4.97
N LEU A 33 -25.63 24.15 -4.02
CA LEU A 33 -26.02 25.45 -3.47
C LEU A 33 -26.07 26.52 -4.57
N ALA A 34 -25.08 26.57 -5.45
CA ALA A 34 -25.01 27.52 -6.54
C ALA A 34 -26.24 27.37 -7.49
N VAL A 35 -26.57 26.13 -7.87
CA VAL A 35 -27.70 25.85 -8.76
C VAL A 35 -29.05 26.18 -8.09
N THR A 36 -29.21 25.84 -6.81
CA THR A 36 -30.51 25.93 -6.12
C THR A 36 -30.80 27.32 -5.54
N ALA A 37 -29.77 28.01 -4.99
CA ALA A 37 -29.96 29.28 -4.28
C ALA A 37 -29.80 30.50 -5.16
N PHE A 38 -28.96 30.45 -6.22
CA PHE A 38 -28.64 31.60 -7.05
C PHE A 38 -29.27 31.55 -8.46
N GLY A 39 -30.00 30.48 -8.77
CA GLY A 39 -30.78 30.39 -10.02
C GLY A 39 -29.91 30.38 -11.29
N SER A 40 -30.47 30.99 -12.38
CA SER A 40 -29.87 30.94 -13.71
C SER A 40 -28.49 31.60 -13.81
N ASP A 41 -28.22 32.62 -13.02
CA ASP A 41 -26.95 33.38 -13.10
C ASP A 41 -25.75 32.59 -12.60
N ALA A 42 -25.98 31.70 -11.66
CA ALA A 42 -24.92 30.82 -11.13
C ALA A 42 -25.00 29.38 -11.66
N ALA A 43 -25.99 29.05 -12.48
CA ALA A 43 -26.20 27.67 -12.93
C ALA A 43 -24.97 27.06 -13.64
N ASN A 44 -24.31 27.85 -14.51
CA ASN A 44 -23.10 27.39 -15.21
C ASN A 44 -21.94 27.15 -14.27
N ALA A 45 -21.73 28.03 -13.28
CA ALA A 45 -20.67 27.84 -12.25
C ALA A 45 -21.00 26.65 -11.37
N GLY A 46 -22.25 26.47 -10.95
CA GLY A 46 -22.72 25.32 -10.21
C GLY A 46 -22.53 24.01 -10.97
N ALA A 47 -22.88 23.97 -12.25
CA ALA A 47 -22.69 22.81 -13.11
C ALA A 47 -21.18 22.45 -13.26
N ALA A 48 -20.31 23.46 -13.40
CA ALA A 48 -18.85 23.23 -13.46
C ALA A 48 -18.33 22.64 -12.16
N LEU A 49 -18.76 23.13 -10.99
CA LEU A 49 -18.38 22.58 -9.69
C LEU A 49 -18.85 21.12 -9.52
N LEU A 50 -20.07 20.81 -9.95
CA LEU A 50 -20.61 19.45 -9.93
C LEU A 50 -19.81 18.53 -10.84
N ALA A 51 -19.44 18.97 -12.03
CA ALA A 51 -18.63 18.19 -12.96
C ALA A 51 -17.24 17.89 -12.37
N ILE A 52 -16.58 18.88 -11.75
CA ILE A 52 -15.29 18.69 -11.08
C ILE A 52 -15.43 17.74 -9.89
N ALA A 53 -16.48 17.89 -9.07
CA ALA A 53 -16.73 17.00 -7.93
C ALA A 53 -16.91 15.55 -8.40
N MET A 54 -17.70 15.31 -9.44
CA MET A 54 -17.90 13.98 -10.01
C MET A 54 -16.62 13.41 -10.58
N PHE A 55 -15.81 14.20 -11.29
CA PHE A 55 -14.51 13.77 -11.80
C PHE A 55 -13.58 13.34 -10.66
N LEU A 56 -13.47 14.14 -9.59
CA LEU A 56 -12.65 13.81 -8.43
C LEU A 56 -13.13 12.55 -7.72
N LEU A 57 -14.44 12.35 -7.64
CA LEU A 57 -15.02 11.15 -7.02
C LEU A 57 -14.70 9.88 -7.81
N VAL A 58 -14.89 9.93 -9.13
CA VAL A 58 -14.54 8.82 -10.03
C VAL A 58 -13.03 8.56 -10.00
N PHE A 59 -12.22 9.61 -10.06
CA PHE A 59 -10.76 9.50 -9.96
C PHE A 59 -10.34 8.85 -8.63
N ALA A 60 -10.92 9.31 -7.51
CA ALA A 60 -10.63 8.74 -6.20
C ALA A 60 -10.98 7.24 -6.15
N LEU A 61 -12.14 6.84 -6.66
CA LEU A 61 -12.55 5.45 -6.72
C LEU A 61 -11.60 4.60 -7.58
N LEU A 62 -11.25 5.06 -8.77
CA LEU A 62 -10.40 4.30 -9.68
C LEU A 62 -8.95 4.18 -9.20
N VAL A 63 -8.41 5.22 -8.55
CA VAL A 63 -7.01 5.25 -8.13
C VAL A 63 -6.81 4.68 -6.73
N PHE A 64 -7.64 5.09 -5.77
CA PHE A 64 -7.41 4.73 -4.37
C PHE A 64 -8.06 3.41 -3.97
N LEU A 65 -9.22 3.04 -4.52
CA LEU A 65 -9.89 1.79 -4.13
C LEU A 65 -9.01 0.55 -4.37
N PRO A 66 -8.35 0.38 -5.54
CA PRO A 66 -7.44 -0.75 -5.73
C PRO A 66 -6.22 -0.70 -4.80
N ARG A 67 -5.69 0.50 -4.50
CA ARG A 67 -4.55 0.67 -3.58
C ARG A 67 -4.94 0.31 -2.16
N LEU A 68 -6.06 0.83 -1.67
CA LEU A 68 -6.59 0.51 -0.34
C LEU A 68 -6.91 -0.98 -0.19
N ALA A 69 -7.43 -1.62 -1.23
CA ALA A 69 -7.68 -3.05 -1.23
C ALA A 69 -6.39 -3.89 -1.16
N ARG A 70 -5.30 -3.41 -1.76
CA ARG A 70 -4.00 -4.11 -1.75
C ARG A 70 -3.19 -3.86 -0.50
N ARG A 71 -3.05 -2.59 -0.10
CA ARG A 71 -2.10 -2.11 0.92
C ARG A 71 -2.76 -1.74 2.24
N GLY A 72 -4.10 -1.61 2.27
CA GLY A 72 -4.81 -1.03 3.41
C GLY A 72 -4.69 0.50 3.44
N ALA A 73 -5.28 1.10 4.48
CA ALA A 73 -5.30 2.55 4.65
C ALA A 73 -3.92 3.13 5.00
N ALA A 74 -3.16 2.39 5.79
CA ALA A 74 -1.79 2.71 6.19
C ALA A 74 -0.91 1.47 6.00
N SER A 75 0.25 1.62 5.39
CA SER A 75 1.15 0.52 5.13
C SER A 75 2.61 0.94 5.13
N PHE A 76 3.47 -0.03 5.42
CA PHE A 76 4.90 0.07 5.21
C PHE A 76 5.28 -0.85 4.06
N SER A 77 6.15 -0.42 3.17
CA SER A 77 6.66 -1.25 2.09
C SER A 77 8.18 -1.24 2.04
N VAL A 78 8.75 -2.40 1.75
CA VAL A 78 10.18 -2.57 1.52
C VAL A 78 10.39 -3.36 0.23
N TYR A 79 11.45 -3.03 -0.49
CA TYR A 79 11.82 -3.69 -1.73
C TYR A 79 13.10 -4.49 -1.55
N SER A 80 13.12 -5.72 -2.08
CA SER A 80 14.28 -6.60 -2.04
C SER A 80 14.50 -7.25 -3.40
N ARG A 81 15.77 -7.56 -3.71
CA ARG A 81 16.15 -8.35 -4.90
C ARG A 81 15.99 -9.85 -4.69
N ARG A 82 15.62 -10.27 -3.49
CA ARG A 82 15.38 -11.67 -3.17
C ARG A 82 14.12 -12.17 -3.86
N SER A 83 14.09 -13.48 -4.10
CA SER A 83 12.90 -14.15 -4.59
C SER A 83 11.72 -14.01 -3.63
N VAL A 84 10.49 -14.21 -4.13
CA VAL A 84 9.28 -14.19 -3.31
C VAL A 84 9.37 -15.23 -2.19
N ASP A 85 9.90 -16.41 -2.48
CA ASP A 85 9.98 -17.51 -1.50
C ASP A 85 10.99 -17.19 -0.38
N GLU A 86 12.14 -16.58 -0.70
CA GLU A 86 13.09 -16.10 0.32
C GLU A 86 12.51 -14.98 1.18
N ALA A 87 11.76 -14.05 0.57
CA ALA A 87 11.06 -13.00 1.29
C ALA A 87 9.98 -13.56 2.22
N VAL A 88 9.24 -14.58 1.78
CA VAL A 88 8.27 -15.32 2.60
C VAL A 88 8.95 -15.98 3.79
N MET A 89 10.09 -16.64 3.55
CA MET A 89 10.86 -17.28 4.64
C MET A 89 11.34 -16.24 5.65
N ALA A 90 11.88 -15.11 5.21
CA ALA A 90 12.34 -14.05 6.10
C ALA A 90 11.22 -13.48 6.99
N VAL A 91 10.05 -13.21 6.40
CA VAL A 91 8.90 -12.71 7.18
C VAL A 91 8.37 -13.77 8.14
N ARG A 92 8.29 -15.03 7.68
CA ARG A 92 7.86 -16.15 8.52
C ARG A 92 8.80 -16.35 9.71
N GLU A 93 10.11 -16.40 9.47
CA GLU A 93 11.12 -16.52 10.52
C GLU A 93 11.08 -15.37 11.52
N ALA A 94 10.87 -14.13 11.04
CA ALA A 94 10.71 -12.99 11.92
C ALA A 94 9.49 -13.11 12.85
N ILE A 95 8.36 -13.63 12.33
CA ILE A 95 7.15 -13.89 13.12
C ILE A 95 7.38 -15.02 14.12
N GLU A 96 7.98 -16.13 13.68
CA GLU A 96 8.24 -17.29 14.52
C GLU A 96 9.25 -16.97 15.64
N ALA A 97 10.22 -16.10 15.39
CA ALA A 97 11.14 -15.59 16.41
C ALA A 97 10.43 -14.77 17.52
N SER A 98 9.23 -14.25 17.26
CA SER A 98 8.38 -13.60 18.28
C SER A 98 7.50 -14.59 19.06
N GLY A 99 7.69 -15.90 18.87
CA GLY A 99 6.93 -16.96 19.52
C GLY A 99 5.54 -17.19 18.94
N LYS A 100 5.26 -16.70 17.72
CA LYS A 100 3.96 -16.78 17.06
C LYS A 100 4.03 -17.66 15.81
N THR A 101 2.91 -18.26 15.41
CA THR A 101 2.84 -19.13 14.24
C THR A 101 2.38 -18.33 13.03
N ALA A 102 3.20 -18.32 11.99
CA ALA A 102 2.86 -17.68 10.72
C ALA A 102 1.99 -18.59 9.85
N GLN A 103 0.93 -18.04 9.29
CA GLN A 103 0.09 -18.67 8.27
C GLN A 103 0.36 -18.00 6.92
N VAL A 104 0.58 -18.81 5.89
CA VAL A 104 0.90 -18.32 4.55
C VAL A 104 -0.21 -18.73 3.58
N ASP A 105 -0.91 -17.75 3.04
CA ASP A 105 -1.95 -17.93 2.03
C ASP A 105 -1.47 -17.48 0.66
N VAL A 106 -1.83 -18.24 -0.37
CA VAL A 106 -1.54 -17.92 -1.77
C VAL A 106 -2.77 -17.26 -2.38
N VAL A 107 -2.61 -16.02 -2.85
CA VAL A 107 -3.70 -15.32 -3.54
C VAL A 107 -3.87 -15.89 -4.94
N LYS A 108 -5.07 -16.35 -5.28
CA LYS A 108 -5.37 -16.80 -6.65
C LYS A 108 -5.11 -15.67 -7.65
N SER A 109 -4.13 -15.85 -8.51
CA SER A 109 -3.73 -14.90 -9.54
C SER A 109 -3.37 -15.67 -10.82
N ARG A 110 -3.48 -15.00 -11.97
CA ARG A 110 -2.98 -15.53 -13.26
C ARG A 110 -1.48 -15.30 -13.46
N SER A 111 -0.82 -14.67 -12.49
CA SER A 111 0.62 -14.41 -12.53
C SER A 111 1.42 -15.68 -12.25
N ASP A 112 2.56 -15.83 -12.89
CA ASP A 112 3.53 -16.92 -12.63
C ASP A 112 4.05 -16.86 -11.19
N HIS A 113 4.02 -15.67 -10.57
CA HIS A 113 4.38 -15.44 -9.19
C HIS A 113 3.16 -14.87 -8.41
N PRO A 114 2.23 -15.75 -7.96
CA PRO A 114 1.06 -15.29 -7.24
C PRO A 114 1.46 -14.65 -5.90
N PRO A 115 0.81 -13.53 -5.52
CA PRO A 115 1.08 -12.88 -4.24
C PRO A 115 0.90 -13.83 -3.05
N ARG A 116 1.74 -13.70 -2.05
CA ARG A 116 1.64 -14.41 -0.77
C ARG A 116 1.14 -13.45 0.29
N ILE A 117 0.26 -13.95 1.14
CA ILE A 117 -0.22 -13.21 2.31
C ILE A 117 0.21 -13.98 3.55
N ILE A 118 0.85 -13.27 4.47
CA ILE A 118 1.28 -13.85 5.74
C ILE A 118 0.53 -13.13 6.86
N THR A 119 -0.09 -13.92 7.71
CA THR A 119 -0.78 -13.49 8.91
C THR A 119 -0.31 -14.32 10.09
N ALA A 120 -0.46 -13.80 11.30
CA ALA A 120 -0.20 -14.55 12.51
C ALA A 120 -1.22 -14.19 13.59
N GLU A 121 -1.60 -15.14 14.40
CA GLU A 121 -2.51 -14.91 15.51
C GLU A 121 -1.85 -14.00 16.55
N GLY A 122 -2.59 -12.97 17.00
CA GLY A 122 -2.10 -11.97 17.95
C GLY A 122 -1.14 -10.93 17.36
N ILE A 123 -0.86 -10.93 16.05
CA ILE A 123 -0.17 -9.84 15.35
C ILE A 123 -1.20 -9.08 14.50
N PRO A 124 -1.45 -7.80 14.74
CA PRO A 124 -2.40 -7.02 13.95
C PRO A 124 -1.88 -6.68 12.55
N SER A 125 -0.63 -7.02 12.27
CA SER A 125 0.02 -6.79 10.97
C SER A 125 -0.26 -7.93 10.00
N ARG A 126 -0.54 -7.55 8.74
CA ARG A 126 -0.68 -8.45 7.60
C ARG A 126 0.40 -8.14 6.59
N PHE A 127 1.15 -9.13 6.18
CA PHE A 127 2.19 -8.99 5.16
C PHE A 127 1.69 -9.50 3.81
N ARG A 128 1.87 -8.70 2.77
CA ARG A 128 1.65 -9.08 1.38
C ARG A 128 2.98 -9.05 0.66
N ILE A 129 3.34 -10.15 0.03
CA ILE A 129 4.59 -10.29 -0.71
C ILE A 129 4.25 -10.56 -2.17
N GLU A 130 4.73 -9.71 -3.06
CA GLU A 130 4.47 -9.82 -4.50
C GLU A 130 5.67 -9.33 -5.32
N VAL A 131 5.76 -9.84 -6.57
CA VAL A 131 6.72 -9.30 -7.54
C VAL A 131 6.19 -8.00 -8.10
N THR A 132 7.03 -6.98 -8.10
CA THR A 132 6.68 -5.68 -8.65
C THR A 132 7.79 -5.16 -9.58
N ARG A 133 7.41 -4.40 -10.60
CA ARG A 133 8.36 -3.64 -11.41
C ARG A 133 8.52 -2.26 -10.81
N HIS A 134 9.71 -1.96 -10.34
CA HIS A 134 9.96 -0.65 -9.75
C HIS A 134 10.16 0.40 -10.85
N PRO A 135 9.35 1.48 -10.89
CA PRO A 135 9.43 2.49 -11.95
C PRO A 135 10.72 3.34 -11.91
N ALA A 136 11.45 3.34 -10.80
CA ALA A 136 12.63 4.17 -10.60
C ALA A 136 13.97 3.47 -10.91
N GLY A 137 13.95 2.23 -11.41
CA GLY A 137 15.17 1.56 -11.86
C GLY A 137 15.56 2.09 -13.23
N ALA A 138 16.57 2.99 -13.30
CA ALA A 138 17.20 3.38 -14.55
C ALA A 138 17.90 2.19 -15.26
N GLU A 139 17.96 1.04 -14.62
CA GLU A 139 18.50 -0.23 -15.10
C GLU A 139 17.34 -1.14 -15.45
N GLY A 140 16.83 -0.95 -16.66
CA GLY A 140 16.07 -1.88 -17.48
C GLY A 140 15.16 -2.91 -16.78
N GLY A 141 14.14 -2.49 -16.06
CA GLY A 141 13.00 -3.36 -15.75
C GLY A 141 13.29 -4.57 -14.84
N LEU A 142 14.23 -4.45 -13.90
CA LEU A 142 14.49 -5.48 -12.91
C LEU A 142 13.24 -5.71 -12.05
N GLU A 143 12.84 -6.95 -11.95
CA GLU A 143 11.78 -7.38 -11.05
C GLU A 143 12.29 -7.35 -9.60
N TRP A 144 11.49 -6.74 -8.73
CA TRP A 144 11.76 -6.65 -7.31
C TRP A 144 10.65 -7.36 -6.55
N THR A 145 11.00 -7.94 -5.44
CA THR A 145 10.01 -8.42 -4.48
C THR A 145 9.63 -7.29 -3.55
N GLU A 146 8.36 -6.93 -3.53
CA GLU A 146 7.77 -5.97 -2.61
C GLU A 146 7.15 -6.71 -1.44
N ILE A 147 7.52 -6.31 -0.22
CA ILE A 147 6.89 -6.74 1.02
C ILE A 147 6.11 -5.56 1.55
N VAL A 148 4.80 -5.70 1.63
CA VAL A 148 3.89 -4.68 2.16
C VAL A 148 3.34 -5.15 3.49
N GLU A 149 3.63 -4.43 4.56
CA GLU A 149 2.99 -4.60 5.86
C GLU A 149 1.82 -3.64 5.99
N SER A 150 0.63 -4.17 6.16
CA SER A 150 -0.56 -3.41 6.54
C SER A 150 -0.78 -3.61 8.04
N SER A 151 -0.70 -2.53 8.81
CA SER A 151 -0.88 -2.57 10.27
C SER A 151 -1.97 -1.62 10.71
N ALA A 152 -2.73 -2.02 11.71
CA ALA A 152 -3.70 -1.15 12.37
C ALA A 152 -3.04 -0.05 13.22
N SER A 153 -1.78 -0.25 13.65
CA SER A 153 -1.02 0.70 14.45
C SER A 153 0.31 1.04 13.79
N ARG A 154 0.51 2.33 13.52
CA ARG A 154 1.75 2.85 12.92
C ARG A 154 2.97 2.65 13.81
N ASP A 155 2.80 2.89 15.10
CA ASP A 155 3.90 3.08 16.05
C ASP A 155 4.00 1.96 17.10
N GLY A 156 3.37 0.81 16.86
CA GLY A 156 3.48 -0.34 17.76
C GLY A 156 4.92 -0.85 17.83
N GLU A 157 5.49 -0.94 19.04
CA GLU A 157 6.85 -1.43 19.25
C GLU A 157 7.05 -2.82 18.65
N GLU A 158 6.04 -3.68 18.76
CA GLU A 158 6.05 -5.03 18.19
C GLU A 158 6.16 -5.01 16.65
N ALA A 159 5.40 -4.14 15.98
CA ALA A 159 5.47 -4.00 14.53
C ALA A 159 6.82 -3.42 14.07
N GLN A 160 7.40 -2.49 14.85
CA GLN A 160 8.73 -1.96 14.56
C GLN A 160 9.82 -3.01 14.75
N ALA A 161 9.76 -3.81 15.82
CA ALA A 161 10.69 -4.90 16.07
C ALA A 161 10.61 -5.95 14.95
N LEU A 162 9.41 -6.28 14.50
CA LEU A 162 9.17 -7.22 13.42
C LEU A 162 9.76 -6.70 12.09
N ARG A 163 9.51 -5.43 11.72
CA ARG A 163 10.12 -4.81 10.54
C ARG A 163 11.63 -4.82 10.58
N ARG A 164 12.22 -4.50 11.73
CA ARG A 164 13.67 -4.55 11.93
C ARG A 164 14.21 -5.95 11.68
N ARG A 165 13.57 -6.96 12.27
CA ARG A 165 13.97 -8.35 12.11
C ARG A 165 13.87 -8.84 10.67
N VAL A 166 12.79 -8.48 9.96
CA VAL A 166 12.64 -8.77 8.52
C VAL A 166 13.79 -8.13 7.73
N THR A 167 14.15 -6.88 8.02
CA THR A 167 15.28 -6.20 7.36
C THR A 167 16.60 -6.92 7.61
N GLU A 168 16.89 -7.35 8.84
CA GLU A 168 18.09 -8.10 9.21
C GLU A 168 18.18 -9.41 8.42
N LEU A 169 17.09 -10.16 8.34
CA LEU A 169 17.03 -11.42 7.61
C LEU A 169 17.17 -11.22 6.10
N LEU A 170 16.56 -10.17 5.54
CA LEU A 170 16.74 -9.81 4.13
C LEU A 170 18.20 -9.39 3.82
N ALA A 171 18.86 -8.70 4.73
CA ALA A 171 20.26 -8.28 4.58
C ALA A 171 21.25 -9.42 4.85
N GLY A 172 20.99 -10.23 5.87
CA GLY A 172 21.93 -11.27 6.35
C GLY A 172 22.07 -12.50 5.44
N GLY A 173 21.12 -12.76 4.55
CA GLY A 173 21.20 -13.87 3.59
C GLY A 173 22.10 -13.59 2.38
N SER A 174 22.79 -12.47 2.34
CA SER A 174 23.82 -12.17 1.34
C SER A 174 25.15 -12.85 1.73
N SER A 175 25.14 -14.17 2.00
CA SER A 175 26.41 -14.91 1.98
C SER A 175 26.77 -15.14 0.52
N PRO A 176 27.87 -14.60 0.03
CA PRO A 176 28.37 -14.96 -1.29
C PRO A 176 28.96 -16.35 -1.19
N ASN A 177 28.21 -17.36 -1.59
CA ASN A 177 28.87 -18.56 -2.05
C ASN A 177 29.40 -18.24 -3.43
N GLY A 178 30.73 -18.07 -3.44
CA GLY A 178 31.56 -17.88 -4.60
C GLY A 178 31.51 -19.01 -5.61
#